data_4c5668098501e68ccd2c6600db4a5c57
#
_entry.id   4c5668098501e68ccd2c6600db4a5c57
#
_cell.length_a   1.000
_cell.length_b   1.000
_cell.length_c   1.000
_cell.angle_alpha   90.00
_cell.angle_beta   90.00
_cell.angle_gamma   90.00
#
_symmetry.space_group_name_H-M   'P 1'
#
loop_
_entity.id
_entity.type
_entity.pdbx_description
1 polymer ?
#
loop_
_entity_poly.entity_id
_entity_poly.type
_entity_poly.pdbx_seq_one_letter_code
_entity_poly.pdbx_strand_id
1 'polypeptide(L)'
;MNTWASKDHRIKIYQNKTNIGPVLNWNECFKHASGEYIKILWSDDWMALDFIERAVNLIDEKSAFVISNHKIVSENGIVDNVKYKKQKYTRKEYLYNILFQNIEKFPLSPGCALFRTKDLNDNFVIDIPNTDGLDSKKNGAGNDLLIFLNIVLNYAHISILQYDGSFFRAHKESFSIQNQLELYYEWAKVYFIQKKLNKTYYSNIKKIMFWQQINKGNKIYHNLYVCLKYNYWMPLSFCIIILGGVLNSLRNRK
;
A
#
# COMPACT_ATOMS: atom_id res chain seq x y z
N MET A 1 -11.36 -7.50 26.18
CA MET A 1 -11.14 -6.03 26.13
C MET A 1 -11.70 -5.29 27.36
N ASN A 2 -12.91 -5.57 27.81
CA ASN A 2 -13.51 -4.91 28.98
C ASN A 2 -12.64 -4.94 30.25
N THR A 3 -11.96 -6.08 30.50
CA THR A 3 -11.04 -6.26 31.64
C THR A 3 -9.85 -5.29 31.62
N TRP A 4 -9.35 -4.92 30.46
CA TRP A 4 -8.25 -3.97 30.35
C TRP A 4 -8.72 -2.53 30.45
N ALA A 5 -9.85 -2.20 29.84
CA ALA A 5 -10.44 -0.86 29.92
C ALA A 5 -10.88 -0.50 31.36
N SER A 6 -11.25 -1.50 32.18
CA SER A 6 -11.54 -1.24 33.60
C SER A 6 -10.29 -1.01 34.45
N LYS A 7 -9.11 -1.39 33.96
CA LYS A 7 -7.83 -1.23 34.67
C LYS A 7 -7.06 0.02 34.23
N ASP A 8 -7.30 0.50 33.02
CA ASP A 8 -6.60 1.67 32.47
C ASP A 8 -7.58 2.59 31.73
N HIS A 9 -7.81 3.77 32.28
CA HIS A 9 -8.75 4.78 31.75
C HIS A 9 -8.35 5.33 30.36
N ARG A 10 -7.11 5.11 29.91
CA ARG A 10 -6.65 5.48 28.58
C ARG A 10 -7.21 4.53 27.51
N ILE A 11 -7.63 3.33 27.88
CA ILE A 11 -8.22 2.35 26.97
C ILE A 11 -9.69 2.67 26.79
N LYS A 12 -10.05 3.08 25.59
CA LYS A 12 -11.44 3.36 25.19
C LYS A 12 -11.93 2.28 24.25
N ILE A 13 -13.13 1.76 24.50
CA ILE A 13 -13.74 0.72 23.70
C ILE A 13 -14.90 1.32 22.91
N TYR A 14 -14.88 1.10 21.60
CA TYR A 14 -15.96 1.47 20.69
C TYR A 14 -16.45 0.23 19.98
N GLN A 15 -17.76 0.02 19.97
CA GLN A 15 -18.37 -1.15 19.34
C GLN A 15 -19.43 -0.69 18.34
N ASN A 16 -19.29 -1.10 17.08
CA ASN A 16 -20.30 -0.89 16.07
C ASN A 16 -21.52 -1.79 16.33
N LYS A 17 -22.73 -1.29 16.07
CA LYS A 17 -23.97 -2.08 16.23
C LYS A 17 -24.03 -3.27 15.27
N THR A 18 -23.42 -3.14 14.09
CA THR A 18 -23.34 -4.15 13.05
C THR A 18 -21.93 -4.18 12.46
N ASN A 19 -21.59 -5.24 11.73
CA ASN A 19 -20.35 -5.27 10.97
C ASN A 19 -20.43 -4.29 9.80
N ILE A 20 -19.62 -3.22 9.85
CA ILE A 20 -19.57 -2.16 8.83
C ILE A 20 -18.40 -2.32 7.84
N GLY A 21 -17.65 -3.40 7.96
CA GLY A 21 -16.44 -3.67 7.17
C GLY A 21 -15.21 -2.92 7.66
N PRO A 22 -14.01 -3.33 7.20
CA PRO A 22 -12.75 -2.80 7.72
C PRO A 22 -12.57 -1.31 7.47
N VAL A 23 -12.82 -0.82 6.26
CA VAL A 23 -12.57 0.58 5.89
C VAL A 23 -13.40 1.56 6.71
N LEU A 24 -14.68 1.29 6.86
CA LEU A 24 -15.54 2.13 7.69
C LEU A 24 -15.18 2.03 9.16
N ASN A 25 -14.78 0.84 9.63
CA ASN A 25 -14.30 0.65 10.99
C ASN A 25 -12.99 1.43 11.25
N TRP A 26 -12.06 1.45 10.29
CA TRP A 26 -10.85 2.29 10.40
C TRP A 26 -11.21 3.77 10.48
N ASN A 27 -12.12 4.22 9.62
CA ASN A 27 -12.58 5.62 9.62
C ASN A 27 -13.17 6.03 10.98
N GLU A 28 -13.96 5.14 11.62
CA GLU A 28 -14.46 5.39 12.97
C GLU A 28 -13.32 5.45 13.99
N CYS A 29 -12.35 4.53 13.92
CA CYS A 29 -11.18 4.56 14.81
C CYS A 29 -10.39 5.87 14.67
N PHE A 30 -10.21 6.36 13.45
CA PHE A 30 -9.48 7.61 13.20
C PHE A 30 -10.19 8.83 13.79
N LYS A 31 -11.52 8.89 13.72
CA LYS A 31 -12.31 9.97 14.34
C LYS A 31 -12.17 10.00 15.86
N HIS A 32 -11.95 8.86 16.50
CA HIS A 32 -11.77 8.76 17.95
C HIS A 32 -10.33 8.97 18.42
N ALA A 33 -9.37 8.98 17.50
CA ALA A 33 -7.97 9.22 17.83
C ALA A 33 -7.73 10.69 18.15
N SER A 34 -7.24 10.97 19.36
CA SER A 34 -6.98 12.33 19.86
C SER A 34 -5.50 12.64 20.09
N GLY A 35 -4.61 11.67 19.90
CA GLY A 35 -3.16 11.87 20.00
C GLY A 35 -2.60 12.61 18.77
N GLU A 36 -1.42 13.20 18.92
CA GLU A 36 -0.69 13.82 17.81
C GLU A 36 -0.32 12.79 16.74
N TYR A 37 0.02 11.60 17.19
CA TYR A 37 0.38 10.48 16.33
C TYR A 37 -0.62 9.33 16.48
N ILE A 38 -0.74 8.53 15.43
CA ILE A 38 -1.59 7.34 15.38
C ILE A 38 -0.78 6.14 14.91
N LYS A 39 -0.92 5.03 15.63
CA LYS A 39 -0.40 3.72 15.28
C LYS A 39 -1.56 2.74 15.15
N ILE A 40 -1.74 2.19 13.98
CA ILE A 40 -2.72 1.13 13.75
C ILE A 40 -2.08 -0.20 14.16
N LEU A 41 -2.81 -1.02 14.91
CA LEU A 41 -2.40 -2.38 15.27
C LEU A 41 -3.58 -3.31 15.06
N TRP A 42 -3.40 -4.30 14.21
CA TRP A 42 -4.42 -5.31 13.99
C TRP A 42 -4.49 -6.26 15.18
N SER A 43 -5.62 -6.91 15.39
CA SER A 43 -5.88 -7.74 16.58
C SER A 43 -5.00 -8.98 16.69
N ASP A 44 -4.44 -9.43 15.58
CA ASP A 44 -3.59 -10.62 15.46
C ASP A 44 -2.11 -10.29 15.30
N ASP A 45 -1.76 -9.01 15.17
CA ASP A 45 -0.40 -8.52 15.00
C ASP A 45 0.18 -8.00 16.30
N TRP A 46 1.50 -7.79 16.33
CA TRP A 46 2.18 -7.15 17.47
C TRP A 46 3.32 -6.23 17.03
N MET A 47 3.77 -5.40 17.95
CA MET A 47 4.91 -4.50 17.75
C MET A 47 5.90 -4.63 18.90
N ALA A 48 7.15 -4.20 18.67
CA ALA A 48 8.14 -4.08 19.72
C ALA A 48 7.69 -3.05 20.78
N LEU A 49 8.02 -3.30 22.04
CA LEU A 49 7.57 -2.48 23.18
C LEU A 49 8.00 -1.01 23.06
N ASP A 50 9.15 -0.76 22.48
CA ASP A 50 9.74 0.56 22.29
C ASP A 50 9.48 1.19 20.89
N PHE A 51 8.62 0.56 20.08
CA PHE A 51 8.31 1.03 18.72
C PHE A 51 7.83 2.48 18.70
N ILE A 52 6.84 2.81 19.55
CA ILE A 52 6.24 4.16 19.57
C ILE A 52 7.26 5.21 19.97
N GLU A 53 8.02 4.97 21.05
CA GLU A 53 9.06 5.89 21.52
C GLU A 53 10.09 6.17 20.43
N ARG A 54 10.63 5.13 19.80
CA ARG A 54 11.61 5.27 18.72
C ARG A 54 11.04 5.96 17.49
N ALA A 55 9.80 5.67 17.13
CA ALA A 55 9.16 6.26 15.96
C ALA A 55 8.87 7.75 16.17
N VAL A 56 8.40 8.14 17.35
CA VAL A 56 8.17 9.54 17.71
C VAL A 56 9.49 10.33 17.74
N ASN A 57 10.57 9.74 18.25
CA ASN A 57 11.89 10.38 18.25
C ASN A 57 12.53 10.49 16.84
N LEU A 58 12.08 9.68 15.88
CA LEU A 58 12.62 9.68 14.51
C LEU A 58 11.82 10.55 13.54
N ILE A 59 10.52 10.75 13.77
CA ILE A 59 9.67 11.52 12.86
C ILE A 59 10.01 13.00 12.94
N ASP A 60 10.45 13.57 11.82
CA ASP A 60 10.72 15.01 11.70
C ASP A 60 9.64 15.70 10.85
N GLU A 61 9.66 17.03 10.77
CA GLU A 61 8.70 17.83 10.01
C GLU A 61 8.67 17.50 8.50
N LYS A 62 9.74 16.91 7.96
CA LYS A 62 9.86 16.53 6.55
C LYS A 62 9.53 15.06 6.31
N SER A 63 9.33 14.28 7.38
CA SER A 63 8.95 12.86 7.31
C SER A 63 7.46 12.69 7.14
N ALA A 64 7.03 11.96 6.11
CA ALA A 64 5.63 11.63 5.87
C ALA A 64 5.08 10.70 6.96
N PHE A 65 5.85 9.70 7.29
CA PHE A 65 5.57 8.68 8.30
C PHE A 65 6.87 7.94 8.65
N VAL A 66 6.80 7.16 9.72
CA VAL A 66 7.89 6.25 10.12
C VAL A 66 7.42 4.82 9.98
N ILE A 67 8.19 3.98 9.30
CA ILE A 67 8.00 2.53 9.28
C ILE A 67 9.20 1.84 9.92
N SER A 68 9.03 0.60 10.38
CA SER A 68 10.12 -0.24 10.84
C SER A 68 10.43 -1.38 9.86
N ASN A 69 11.58 -2.02 10.01
CA ASN A 69 11.72 -3.39 9.52
C ASN A 69 10.58 -4.23 10.10
N HIS A 70 10.15 -5.24 9.37
CA HIS A 70 9.04 -6.06 9.83
C HIS A 70 9.24 -7.53 9.48
N LYS A 71 8.58 -8.38 10.26
CA LYS A 71 8.56 -9.82 10.06
C LYS A 71 7.14 -10.32 9.81
N ILE A 72 7.02 -11.31 8.96
CA ILE A 72 5.82 -12.12 8.82
C ILE A 72 6.09 -13.43 9.54
N VAL A 73 5.27 -13.75 10.52
CA VAL A 73 5.46 -14.90 11.41
C VAL A 73 4.26 -15.83 11.32
N SER A 74 4.52 -17.12 11.06
CA SER A 74 3.51 -18.18 11.11
C SER A 74 3.72 -19.07 12.32
N GLU A 75 2.86 -20.06 12.52
CA GLU A 75 3.02 -21.11 13.54
C GLU A 75 4.34 -21.88 13.39
N ASN A 76 4.87 -21.96 12.17
CA ASN A 76 6.11 -22.67 11.84
C ASN A 76 7.37 -21.78 11.91
N GLY A 77 7.24 -20.52 12.34
CA GLY A 77 8.33 -19.57 12.46
C GLY A 77 8.24 -18.41 11.48
N ILE A 78 9.40 -17.75 11.23
CA ILE A 78 9.47 -16.56 10.36
C ILE A 78 9.31 -16.98 8.91
N VAL A 79 8.29 -16.42 8.24
CA VAL A 79 7.99 -16.61 6.82
C VAL A 79 8.73 -15.60 5.94
N ASP A 80 8.76 -14.32 6.35
CA ASP A 80 9.50 -13.26 5.67
C ASP A 80 10.11 -12.29 6.70
N ASN A 81 11.26 -11.71 6.34
CA ASN A 81 11.98 -10.76 7.17
C ASN A 81 12.44 -9.60 6.30
N VAL A 82 11.68 -8.53 6.32
CA VAL A 82 11.90 -7.34 5.48
C VAL A 82 12.79 -6.34 6.22
N LYS A 83 13.96 -6.07 5.65
CA LYS A 83 14.92 -5.09 6.15
C LYS A 83 15.19 -4.04 5.09
N TYR A 84 15.17 -2.78 5.50
CA TYR A 84 15.44 -1.67 4.61
C TYR A 84 16.91 -1.26 4.66
N LYS A 85 17.45 -0.86 3.50
CA LYS A 85 18.87 -0.51 3.36
C LYS A 85 19.19 0.90 3.85
N LYS A 86 18.20 1.81 3.87
CA LYS A 86 18.39 3.22 4.20
C LYS A 86 17.50 3.61 5.38
N GLN A 87 17.93 4.59 6.16
CA GLN A 87 17.10 5.22 7.19
C GLN A 87 16.07 6.20 6.63
N LYS A 88 16.30 6.73 5.43
CA LYS A 88 15.40 7.66 4.76
C LYS A 88 15.33 7.33 3.28
N TYR A 89 14.13 7.38 2.73
CA TYR A 89 13.87 7.33 1.29
C TYR A 89 13.15 8.61 0.90
N THR A 90 13.67 9.31 -0.09
CA THR A 90 12.99 10.50 -0.63
C THR A 90 11.60 10.13 -1.14
N ARG A 91 10.68 11.11 -1.18
CA ARG A 91 9.35 10.93 -1.77
C ARG A 91 9.43 10.30 -3.16
N LYS A 92 10.38 10.76 -4.00
CA LYS A 92 10.57 10.24 -5.36
C LYS A 92 10.99 8.77 -5.36
N GLU A 93 11.96 8.38 -4.54
CA GLU A 93 12.40 6.97 -4.43
C GLU A 93 11.28 6.07 -3.94
N TYR A 94 10.54 6.50 -2.91
CA TYR A 94 9.42 5.74 -2.37
C TYR A 94 8.31 5.55 -3.40
N LEU A 95 7.83 6.64 -4.02
CA LEU A 95 6.78 6.58 -5.05
C LEU A 95 7.21 5.75 -6.24
N TYR A 96 8.44 5.91 -6.71
CA TYR A 96 8.96 5.16 -7.84
C TYR A 96 9.03 3.65 -7.54
N ASN A 97 9.44 3.29 -6.32
CA ASN A 97 9.47 1.89 -5.91
C ASN A 97 8.06 1.28 -5.81
N ILE A 98 7.14 1.94 -5.10
CA ILE A 98 5.77 1.44 -4.90
C ILE A 98 5.00 1.34 -6.22
N LEU A 99 5.14 2.33 -7.08
CA LEU A 99 4.36 2.39 -8.30
C LEU A 99 4.94 1.53 -9.43
N PHE A 100 6.28 1.29 -9.45
CA PHE A 100 6.93 0.76 -10.63
C PHE A 100 7.91 -0.39 -10.45
N GLN A 101 8.75 -0.36 -9.43
CA GLN A 101 9.88 -1.29 -9.37
C GLN A 101 9.68 -2.43 -8.38
N ASN A 102 9.07 -2.14 -7.24
CA ASN A 102 8.92 -3.07 -6.11
C ASN A 102 10.25 -3.77 -5.70
N ILE A 103 11.36 -3.02 -5.79
CA ILE A 103 12.70 -3.51 -5.41
C ILE A 103 12.81 -3.60 -3.89
N GLU A 104 12.40 -2.51 -3.20
CA GLU A 104 12.25 -2.51 -1.76
C GLU A 104 10.83 -2.98 -1.43
N LYS A 105 10.69 -3.96 -0.57
CA LYS A 105 9.39 -4.50 -0.13
C LYS A 105 8.73 -3.56 0.89
N PHE A 106 8.38 -2.34 0.45
CA PHE A 106 7.63 -1.44 1.32
C PHE A 106 6.28 -2.06 1.68
N PRO A 107 5.83 -1.92 2.93
CA PRO A 107 4.59 -2.51 3.38
C PRO A 107 3.39 -1.82 2.73
N LEU A 108 2.37 -2.59 2.45
CA LEU A 108 1.06 -2.08 2.06
C LEU A 108 0.16 -1.88 3.28
N SER A 109 0.38 -2.67 4.34
CA SER A 109 -0.37 -2.56 5.58
C SER A 109 0.12 -1.39 6.44
N PRO A 110 -0.76 -0.46 6.85
CA PRO A 110 -0.43 0.64 7.75
C PRO A 110 -0.11 0.17 9.18
N GLY A 111 -0.30 -1.11 9.46
CA GLY A 111 0.05 -1.72 10.74
C GLY A 111 1.53 -1.69 11.11
N CYS A 112 2.46 -1.36 10.19
CA CYS A 112 3.89 -1.19 10.48
C CYS A 112 4.32 0.26 10.63
N ALA A 113 3.42 1.23 10.53
CA ALA A 113 3.76 2.64 10.46
C ALA A 113 3.23 3.46 11.64
N LEU A 114 3.92 4.57 11.93
CA LEU A 114 3.43 5.68 12.75
C LEU A 114 3.13 6.86 11.83
N PHE A 115 1.93 7.42 11.95
CA PHE A 115 1.48 8.58 11.19
C PHE A 115 1.14 9.75 12.12
N ARG A 116 1.11 10.97 11.60
CA ARG A 116 0.39 12.06 12.27
C ARG A 116 -1.11 11.85 12.12
N THR A 117 -1.85 12.00 13.19
CA THR A 117 -3.32 11.81 13.21
C THR A 117 -4.00 12.70 12.18
N LYS A 118 -3.57 13.98 12.09
CA LYS A 118 -4.10 14.91 11.09
C LYS A 118 -3.91 14.40 9.66
N ASP A 119 -2.71 13.92 9.31
CA ASP A 119 -2.41 13.45 7.96
C ASP A 119 -3.29 12.26 7.57
N LEU A 120 -3.53 11.36 8.50
CA LEU A 120 -4.35 10.19 8.26
C LEU A 120 -5.81 10.58 8.04
N ASN A 121 -6.36 11.47 8.86
CA ASN A 121 -7.73 11.98 8.71
C ASN A 121 -7.93 12.76 7.40
N ASP A 122 -6.97 13.60 7.01
CA ASP A 122 -7.07 14.44 5.82
C ASP A 122 -6.88 13.66 4.50
N ASN A 123 -6.24 12.48 4.55
CA ASN A 123 -5.83 11.74 3.36
C ASN A 123 -6.48 10.36 3.22
N PHE A 124 -7.33 9.95 4.14
CA PHE A 124 -8.00 8.66 4.07
C PHE A 124 -9.04 8.63 2.96
N VAL A 125 -9.01 7.58 2.15
CA VAL A 125 -9.95 7.36 1.04
C VAL A 125 -10.83 6.19 1.38
N ILE A 126 -12.14 6.41 1.45
CA ILE A 126 -13.12 5.36 1.78
C ILE A 126 -13.49 4.55 0.54
N ASP A 127 -13.67 5.21 -0.61
CA ASP A 127 -14.15 4.58 -1.83
C ASP A 127 -13.16 4.74 -2.99
N ILE A 128 -12.81 3.65 -3.64
CA ILE A 128 -11.89 3.63 -4.78
C ILE A 128 -12.70 3.32 -6.05
N PRO A 129 -12.96 4.32 -6.90
CA PRO A 129 -13.66 4.11 -8.16
C PRO A 129 -12.94 3.09 -9.05
N ASN A 130 -13.71 2.15 -9.60
CA ASN A 130 -13.20 1.14 -10.52
C ASN A 130 -14.30 0.69 -11.48
N THR A 131 -13.92 0.02 -12.59
CA THR A 131 -14.86 -0.51 -13.59
C THR A 131 -15.10 -2.01 -13.44
N ASP A 132 -14.46 -2.65 -12.47
CA ASP A 132 -14.52 -4.11 -12.25
C ASP A 132 -15.57 -4.52 -11.21
N GLY A 133 -16.32 -3.55 -10.68
CA GLY A 133 -17.34 -3.81 -9.64
C GLY A 133 -16.73 -4.21 -8.28
N LEU A 134 -15.47 -3.86 -8.03
CA LEU A 134 -14.79 -4.16 -6.78
C LEU A 134 -15.24 -3.22 -5.68
N ASP A 135 -15.55 -3.78 -4.52
CA ASP A 135 -15.86 -3.01 -3.31
C ASP A 135 -14.68 -3.09 -2.32
N SER A 136 -13.78 -2.11 -2.40
CA SER A 136 -12.61 -2.04 -1.51
C SER A 136 -13.00 -1.86 -0.04
N LYS A 137 -14.20 -1.34 0.26
CA LYS A 137 -14.68 -1.16 1.65
C LYS A 137 -14.82 -2.47 2.39
N LYS A 138 -15.08 -3.58 1.67
CA LYS A 138 -15.25 -4.90 2.26
C LYS A 138 -13.96 -5.53 2.75
N ASN A 139 -12.81 -5.12 2.20
CA ASN A 139 -11.53 -5.75 2.52
C ASN A 139 -10.42 -4.79 2.88
N GLY A 140 -10.53 -3.51 2.53
CA GLY A 140 -9.52 -2.49 2.82
C GLY A 140 -8.30 -2.53 1.90
N ALA A 141 -8.21 -3.48 0.98
CA ALA A 141 -7.11 -3.55 0.03
C ALA A 141 -7.18 -2.38 -0.95
N GLY A 142 -6.06 -1.72 -1.13
CA GLY A 142 -5.96 -0.48 -1.89
C GLY A 142 -6.19 0.76 -1.04
N ASN A 143 -7.15 0.76 -0.10
CA ASN A 143 -7.35 1.87 0.85
C ASN A 143 -6.13 2.02 1.77
N ASP A 144 -5.58 0.90 2.24
CA ASP A 144 -4.34 0.81 3.00
C ASP A 144 -3.14 1.42 2.25
N LEU A 145 -2.95 1.06 0.98
CA LEU A 145 -1.92 1.63 0.12
C LEU A 145 -2.11 3.14 -0.09
N LEU A 146 -3.35 3.61 -0.28
CA LEU A 146 -3.64 5.02 -0.52
C LEU A 146 -3.31 5.89 0.68
N ILE A 147 -3.37 5.39 1.91
CA ILE A 147 -2.89 6.10 3.10
C ILE A 147 -1.44 6.56 2.88
N PHE A 148 -0.56 5.63 2.54
CA PHE A 148 0.85 5.92 2.32
C PHE A 148 1.09 6.85 1.13
N LEU A 149 0.45 6.57 -0.01
CA LEU A 149 0.64 7.32 -1.23
C LEU A 149 0.17 8.76 -1.12
N ASN A 150 -0.97 9.00 -0.48
CA ASN A 150 -1.52 10.34 -0.32
C ASN A 150 -0.70 11.18 0.66
N ILE A 151 -0.31 10.60 1.80
CA ILE A 151 0.44 11.32 2.83
C ILE A 151 1.83 11.70 2.32
N VAL A 152 2.54 10.80 1.64
CA VAL A 152 3.91 11.07 1.20
C VAL A 152 4.02 12.24 0.23
N LEU A 153 2.96 12.61 -0.47
CA LEU A 153 2.97 13.76 -1.39
C LEU A 153 3.27 15.10 -0.72
N ASN A 154 2.92 15.22 0.56
CA ASN A 154 3.06 16.45 1.33
C ASN A 154 4.42 16.60 2.01
N TYR A 155 5.31 15.58 1.89
CA TYR A 155 6.55 15.49 2.62
C TYR A 155 7.76 15.26 1.71
N ALA A 156 8.96 15.45 2.25
CA ALA A 156 10.20 15.27 1.49
C ALA A 156 10.65 13.80 1.42
N HIS A 157 10.40 13.04 2.49
CA HIS A 157 10.89 11.66 2.64
C HIS A 157 9.99 10.85 3.59
N ILE A 158 10.24 9.55 3.62
CA ILE A 158 9.80 8.63 4.67
C ILE A 158 10.98 8.27 5.55
N SER A 159 10.74 8.00 6.81
CA SER A 159 11.77 7.58 7.77
C SER A 159 11.64 6.11 8.16
N ILE A 160 12.77 5.44 8.34
CA ILE A 160 12.86 4.02 8.60
C ILE A 160 13.54 3.75 9.92
N LEU A 161 12.86 3.07 10.82
CA LEU A 161 13.49 2.42 11.96
C LEU A 161 14.16 1.13 11.49
N GLN A 162 15.50 1.12 11.47
CA GLN A 162 16.28 -0.03 11.00
C GLN A 162 16.40 -1.12 12.08
N TYR A 163 15.26 -1.50 12.67
CA TYR A 163 15.16 -2.63 13.59
C TYR A 163 13.78 -3.31 13.42
N ASP A 164 13.66 -4.53 13.90
CA ASP A 164 12.44 -5.33 13.79
C ASP A 164 11.38 -4.80 14.77
N GLY A 165 10.58 -3.83 14.34
CA GLY A 165 9.59 -3.15 15.17
C GLY A 165 8.16 -3.60 14.98
N SER A 166 7.85 -4.27 13.87
CA SER A 166 6.48 -4.72 13.53
C SER A 166 6.46 -6.18 13.13
N PHE A 167 5.42 -6.90 13.56
CA PHE A 167 5.29 -8.33 13.34
C PHE A 167 3.87 -8.64 12.89
N PHE A 168 3.74 -9.25 11.71
CA PHE A 168 2.50 -9.66 11.11
C PHE A 168 2.31 -11.16 11.28
N ARG A 169 1.16 -11.58 11.76
CA ARG A 169 0.82 -13.00 11.89
C ARG A 169 0.28 -13.54 10.56
N ALA A 170 0.92 -14.59 10.06
CA ALA A 170 0.42 -15.34 8.91
C ALA A 170 -0.25 -16.64 9.37
N HIS A 171 -1.51 -16.82 9.07
CA HIS A 171 -2.28 -18.05 9.29
C HIS A 171 -3.16 -18.35 8.08
N LYS A 172 -3.66 -19.57 7.97
CA LYS A 172 -4.44 -20.03 6.81
C LYS A 172 -5.70 -19.18 6.56
N GLU A 173 -6.25 -18.59 7.61
CA GLU A 173 -7.43 -17.72 7.56
C GLU A 173 -7.07 -16.25 7.37
N SER A 174 -5.78 -15.92 7.23
CA SER A 174 -5.36 -14.52 6.97
C SER A 174 -6.04 -13.99 5.72
N PHE A 175 -6.66 -12.85 5.85
CA PHE A 175 -7.47 -12.22 4.81
C PHE A 175 -6.69 -12.05 3.48
N SER A 176 -5.43 -11.65 3.57
CA SER A 176 -4.54 -11.47 2.41
C SER A 176 -4.18 -12.78 1.69
N ILE A 177 -4.29 -13.92 2.36
CA ILE A 177 -4.02 -15.25 1.76
C ILE A 177 -5.25 -15.77 1.01
N GLN A 178 -6.46 -15.51 1.53
CA GLN A 178 -7.70 -16.02 0.97
C GLN A 178 -8.25 -15.24 -0.23
N ASN A 179 -7.81 -13.99 -0.41
CA ASN A 179 -8.37 -13.09 -1.42
C ASN A 179 -7.31 -12.69 -2.44
N GLN A 180 -7.71 -12.65 -3.72
CA GLN A 180 -6.89 -12.10 -4.81
C GLN A 180 -6.93 -10.57 -4.76
N LEU A 181 -6.02 -9.98 -3.98
CA LEU A 181 -6.04 -8.53 -3.68
C LEU A 181 -5.30 -7.68 -4.72
N GLU A 182 -4.57 -8.29 -5.65
CA GLU A 182 -3.73 -7.58 -6.63
C GLU A 182 -4.52 -6.54 -7.42
N LEU A 183 -5.73 -6.88 -7.84
CA LEU A 183 -6.56 -5.99 -8.66
C LEU A 183 -7.02 -4.75 -7.87
N TYR A 184 -7.26 -4.88 -6.57
CA TYR A 184 -7.59 -3.74 -5.71
C TYR A 184 -6.41 -2.76 -5.60
N TYR A 185 -5.19 -3.27 -5.45
CA TYR A 185 -3.98 -2.46 -5.41
C TYR A 185 -3.70 -1.79 -6.76
N GLU A 186 -3.97 -2.45 -7.88
CA GLU A 186 -3.85 -1.84 -9.21
C GLU A 186 -4.83 -0.67 -9.37
N TRP A 187 -6.09 -0.83 -8.96
CA TRP A 187 -7.07 0.25 -8.99
C TRP A 187 -6.71 1.40 -8.05
N ALA A 188 -6.16 1.12 -6.88
CA ALA A 188 -5.66 2.15 -5.97
C ALA A 188 -4.53 2.98 -6.61
N LYS A 189 -3.58 2.32 -7.27
CA LYS A 189 -2.51 3.00 -8.01
C LYS A 189 -3.07 3.84 -9.17
N VAL A 190 -4.01 3.31 -9.95
CA VAL A 190 -4.68 4.06 -11.02
C VAL A 190 -5.38 5.30 -10.48
N TYR A 191 -6.18 5.14 -9.42
CA TYR A 191 -6.87 6.25 -8.76
C TYR A 191 -5.89 7.32 -8.28
N PHE A 192 -4.84 6.93 -7.58
CA PHE A 192 -3.81 7.84 -7.09
C PHE A 192 -3.16 8.65 -8.24
N ILE A 193 -2.77 7.96 -9.29
CA ILE A 193 -2.14 8.57 -10.47
C ILE A 193 -3.06 9.57 -11.14
N GLN A 194 -4.32 9.21 -11.34
CA GLN A 194 -5.31 10.06 -11.99
C GLN A 194 -5.64 11.32 -11.18
N LYS A 195 -5.71 11.21 -9.87
CA LYS A 195 -6.17 12.29 -8.98
C LYS A 195 -5.04 13.19 -8.49
N LYS A 196 -3.83 12.67 -8.31
CA LYS A 196 -2.75 13.35 -7.57
C LYS A 196 -1.53 13.68 -8.44
N LEU A 197 -1.35 13.03 -9.59
CA LEU A 197 -0.19 13.25 -10.43
C LEU A 197 -0.56 14.03 -11.70
N ASN A 198 0.39 14.83 -12.21
CA ASN A 198 0.15 15.60 -13.43
C ASN A 198 0.13 14.70 -14.69
N LYS A 199 -0.40 15.23 -15.82
CA LYS A 199 -0.56 14.47 -17.07
C LYS A 199 0.74 13.86 -17.60
N THR A 200 1.87 14.54 -17.45
CA THR A 200 3.19 14.04 -17.91
C THR A 200 3.67 12.85 -17.07
N TYR A 201 3.53 12.98 -15.77
CA TYR A 201 3.86 11.88 -14.84
C TYR A 201 2.94 10.69 -15.09
N TYR A 202 1.65 10.94 -15.30
CA TYR A 202 0.65 9.94 -15.66
C TYR A 202 1.00 9.19 -16.96
N SER A 203 1.44 9.88 -18.02
CA SER A 203 1.84 9.26 -19.28
C SER A 203 3.04 8.31 -19.11
N ASN A 204 4.06 8.73 -18.36
CA ASN A 204 5.25 7.91 -18.12
C ASN A 204 4.94 6.66 -17.29
N ILE A 205 4.09 6.81 -16.30
CA ILE A 205 3.61 5.73 -15.43
C ILE A 205 2.83 4.69 -16.23
N LYS A 206 1.90 5.14 -17.07
CA LYS A 206 1.18 4.25 -17.95
C LYS A 206 2.12 3.39 -18.79
N LYS A 207 3.14 4.00 -19.39
CA LYS A 207 4.15 3.26 -20.18
C LYS A 207 4.85 2.16 -19.34
N ILE A 208 5.22 2.48 -18.11
CA ILE A 208 5.95 1.53 -17.24
C ILE A 208 5.05 0.38 -16.79
N MET A 209 3.82 0.67 -16.35
CA MET A 209 2.85 -0.37 -15.98
C MET A 209 2.55 -1.31 -17.15
N PHE A 210 2.39 -0.75 -18.34
CA PHE A 210 2.21 -1.53 -19.56
C PHE A 210 3.40 -2.47 -19.82
N TRP A 211 4.64 -1.97 -19.72
CA TRP A 211 5.84 -2.80 -19.90
C TRP A 211 5.97 -3.89 -18.84
N GLN A 212 5.57 -3.62 -17.62
CA GLN A 212 5.57 -4.63 -16.56
C GLN A 212 4.55 -5.74 -16.83
N GLN A 213 3.38 -5.43 -17.37
CA GLN A 213 2.37 -6.41 -17.75
C GLN A 213 2.83 -7.27 -18.94
N ILE A 214 3.47 -6.67 -19.95
CA ILE A 214 4.05 -7.40 -21.09
C ILE A 214 5.13 -8.36 -20.61
N ASN A 215 6.05 -7.92 -19.74
CA ASN A 215 7.15 -8.73 -19.24
C ASN A 215 6.71 -9.90 -18.33
N LYS A 216 5.48 -9.88 -17.80
CA LYS A 216 4.90 -11.01 -17.05
C LYS A 216 4.45 -12.17 -17.94
N GLY A 217 4.71 -12.12 -19.24
CA GLY A 217 4.43 -13.24 -20.18
C GLY A 217 2.96 -13.41 -20.53
N ASN A 218 2.13 -12.42 -20.26
CA ASN A 218 0.71 -12.46 -20.60
C ASN A 218 0.49 -12.37 -22.11
N LYS A 219 -0.48 -13.13 -22.62
CA LYS A 219 -0.82 -13.18 -24.05
C LYS A 219 -1.17 -11.78 -24.59
N ILE A 220 -0.78 -11.49 -25.84
CA ILE A 220 -1.01 -10.21 -26.55
C ILE A 220 -2.47 -9.71 -26.42
N TYR A 221 -3.43 -10.61 -26.44
CA TYR A 221 -4.86 -10.29 -26.28
C TYR A 221 -5.20 -9.71 -24.90
N HIS A 222 -4.55 -10.17 -23.84
CA HIS A 222 -4.73 -9.61 -22.48
C HIS A 222 -4.16 -8.19 -22.41
N ASN A 223 -3.01 -7.96 -23.01
CA ASN A 223 -2.39 -6.63 -23.05
C ASN A 223 -3.20 -5.62 -23.88
N LEU A 224 -3.81 -6.06 -24.97
CA LEU A 224 -4.76 -5.25 -25.77
C LEU A 224 -6.01 -4.92 -24.96
N TYR A 225 -6.57 -5.88 -24.24
CA TYR A 225 -7.71 -5.69 -23.35
C TYR A 225 -7.39 -4.69 -22.26
N VAL A 226 -6.25 -4.80 -21.58
CA VAL A 226 -5.77 -3.84 -20.57
C VAL A 226 -5.61 -2.45 -21.17
N CYS A 227 -5.05 -2.32 -22.37
CA CYS A 227 -4.94 -1.03 -23.06
C CYS A 227 -6.30 -0.40 -23.33
N LEU A 228 -7.25 -1.15 -23.86
CA LEU A 228 -8.61 -0.68 -24.14
C LEU A 228 -9.36 -0.32 -22.84
N LYS A 229 -9.24 -1.14 -21.81
CA LYS A 229 -9.88 -0.97 -20.51
C LYS A 229 -9.46 0.33 -19.82
N TYR A 230 -8.19 0.73 -19.96
CA TYR A 230 -7.66 1.93 -19.32
C TYR A 230 -7.65 3.16 -20.24
N ASN A 231 -8.39 3.16 -21.37
CA ASN A 231 -8.45 4.26 -22.35
C ASN A 231 -7.06 4.69 -22.86
N TYR A 232 -6.20 3.72 -23.20
CA TYR A 232 -4.88 4.00 -23.75
C TYR A 232 -4.93 4.21 -25.26
N TRP A 233 -4.84 5.46 -25.69
CA TRP A 233 -4.43 5.75 -27.06
C TRP A 233 -2.93 5.55 -27.17
N MET A 234 -2.52 4.54 -27.90
CA MET A 234 -1.11 4.29 -28.16
C MET A 234 -0.59 5.18 -29.29
N PRO A 235 0.56 5.88 -29.13
CA PRO A 235 1.27 6.46 -30.27
C PRO A 235 1.71 5.36 -31.24
N LEU A 236 1.73 5.64 -32.55
CA LEU A 236 2.14 4.71 -33.61
C LEU A 236 3.50 4.02 -33.33
N SER A 237 4.44 4.74 -32.70
CA SER A 237 5.73 4.20 -32.24
C SER A 237 5.63 2.97 -31.33
N PHE A 238 4.51 2.82 -30.66
CA PHE A 238 4.27 1.72 -29.73
C PHE A 238 3.82 0.45 -30.46
N CYS A 239 3.06 0.60 -31.54
CA CYS A 239 2.68 -0.51 -32.42
C CYS A 239 3.92 -1.13 -33.10
N ILE A 240 4.90 -0.30 -33.47
CA ILE A 240 6.16 -0.75 -34.08
C ILE A 240 6.99 -1.59 -33.10
N ILE A 241 7.02 -1.23 -31.83
CA ILE A 241 7.77 -1.96 -30.79
C ILE A 241 7.10 -3.32 -30.49
N ILE A 242 5.77 -3.37 -30.47
CA ILE A 242 5.04 -4.65 -30.28
C ILE A 242 5.27 -5.56 -31.47
N LEU A 243 5.18 -5.05 -32.69
CA LEU A 243 5.46 -5.82 -33.91
C LEU A 243 6.92 -6.30 -33.94
N GLY A 244 7.88 -5.47 -33.53
CA GLY A 244 9.29 -5.85 -33.41
C GLY A 244 9.52 -6.96 -32.37
N GLY A 245 8.86 -6.91 -31.22
CA GLY A 245 8.91 -7.96 -30.19
C GLY A 245 8.30 -9.28 -30.65
N VAL A 246 7.19 -9.23 -31.39
CA VAL A 246 6.54 -10.41 -31.98
C VAL A 246 7.43 -11.04 -33.04
N LEU A 247 8.02 -10.25 -33.92
CA LEU A 247 8.92 -10.70 -34.99
C LEU A 247 10.19 -11.35 -34.41
N ASN A 248 10.77 -10.78 -33.34
CA ASN A 248 11.90 -11.39 -32.63
C ASN A 248 11.52 -12.71 -31.93
N SER A 249 10.34 -12.79 -31.33
CA SER A 249 9.85 -14.03 -30.70
C SER A 249 9.61 -15.13 -31.72
N LEU A 250 9.16 -14.79 -32.93
CA LEU A 250 8.99 -15.75 -34.02
C LEU A 250 10.34 -16.19 -34.64
N ARG A 251 11.34 -15.29 -34.63
CA ARG A 251 12.69 -15.59 -35.15
C ARG A 251 13.49 -16.52 -34.23
N ASN A 252 13.25 -16.45 -32.92
CA ASN A 252 13.90 -17.29 -31.91
C ASN A 252 13.19 -18.64 -31.69
N ARG A 253 12.15 -18.97 -32.47
CA ARG A 253 11.46 -20.28 -32.49
C ARG A 253 11.82 -21.14 -33.68
N LYS A 254 12.76 -20.71 -34.48
CA LYS A 254 13.45 -21.51 -35.50
C LYS A 254 14.87 -21.84 -35.02
#